data_dd050c7509ec212c95a0e26d71966d29
#
_entry.id   dd050c7509ec212c95a0e26d71966d29
#
_cell.length_a   1.000
_cell.length_b   1.000
_cell.length_c   1.000
_cell.angle_alpha   90.00
_cell.angle_beta   90.00
_cell.angle_gamma   90.00
#
_symmetry.space_group_name_H-M   'P 1'
#
loop_
_entity.id
_entity.type
_entity.pdbx_description
1 polymer ?
#
loop_
_entity_poly.entity_id
_entity_poly.type
_entity_poly.pdbx_seq_one_letter_code
_entity_poly.pdbx_strand_id
1 'polypeptide(L)'
;MKKKVGIVALVLGIILILLCVIMFTDLGNDIRVFVYEELTLQKEIVEMEEPDKIKITYTYWPAEEKFDIEITDKELIKLIQESIADKKLKNYSSSILLAVSGYYNVDLGNGVSFMFDNYDKDGYVMLNNNGNQFLTAINPEILKQIVDKVDVVLAERALIFKTDKVTIKQGETAVEITEKTALEYILNQCKNIYSKKINYIPEIKLPDYEIDFNNNIKLYIYKKEDQGWLEQNGTTFEARGLTVFDTILENALTDMPQKKDMFTTDKITIEDKNKSIEITDKDVIEKITTPLIYSTLGTPDWLKDYDITKEYDGGIRVKINDYEYLIPGKVGTVNIGNRYIISENKEISLCFPLISIDNYVNELLGNKIEEPTGTTIIAVPQ
;
A
#
# COMPACT_ATOMS: atom_id res chain seq x y z
N MET A 1 -41.59 -56.43 19.14
CA MET A 1 -41.50 -55.28 18.22
C MET A 1 -41.07 -53.98 18.93
N LYS A 2 -41.62 -53.58 20.09
CA LYS A 2 -41.30 -52.29 20.74
C LYS A 2 -39.82 -52.09 21.10
N LYS A 3 -39.07 -53.13 21.52
CA LYS A 3 -37.63 -53.02 21.81
C LYS A 3 -36.73 -52.72 20.60
N LYS A 4 -37.08 -53.26 19.41
CA LYS A 4 -36.32 -53.01 18.17
C LYS A 4 -36.55 -51.60 17.67
N VAL A 5 -37.74 -51.04 17.82
CA VAL A 5 -38.04 -49.65 17.44
C VAL A 5 -37.29 -48.67 18.32
N GLY A 6 -37.17 -48.95 19.64
CA GLY A 6 -36.39 -48.08 20.55
C GLY A 6 -34.88 -48.04 20.24
N ILE A 7 -34.29 -49.18 19.82
CA ILE A 7 -32.88 -49.24 19.43
C ILE A 7 -32.63 -48.45 18.12
N VAL A 8 -33.54 -48.59 17.14
CA VAL A 8 -33.42 -47.85 15.88
C VAL A 8 -33.55 -46.33 16.11
N ALA A 9 -34.50 -45.92 16.96
CA ALA A 9 -34.66 -44.50 17.31
C ALA A 9 -33.44 -43.93 18.07
N LEU A 10 -32.84 -44.73 18.98
CA LEU A 10 -31.64 -44.34 19.68
C LEU A 10 -30.43 -44.17 18.72
N VAL A 11 -30.23 -45.10 17.81
CA VAL A 11 -29.17 -45.05 16.81
C VAL A 11 -29.34 -43.85 15.88
N LEU A 12 -30.56 -43.59 15.41
CA LEU A 12 -30.86 -42.40 14.59
C LEU A 12 -30.63 -41.11 15.37
N GLY A 13 -30.97 -41.06 16.66
CA GLY A 13 -30.70 -39.91 17.54
C GLY A 13 -29.21 -39.64 17.70
N ILE A 14 -28.41 -40.69 17.90
CA ILE A 14 -26.95 -40.57 18.02
C ILE A 14 -26.34 -40.08 16.69
N ILE A 15 -26.81 -40.63 15.55
CA ILE A 15 -26.37 -40.19 14.21
C ILE A 15 -26.70 -38.69 14.00
N LEU A 16 -27.89 -38.27 14.39
CA LEU A 16 -28.33 -36.88 14.26
C LEU A 16 -27.48 -35.94 15.13
N ILE A 17 -27.17 -36.33 16.35
CA ILE A 17 -26.29 -35.57 17.27
C ILE A 17 -24.87 -35.49 16.68
N LEU A 18 -24.33 -36.60 16.16
CA LEU A 18 -23.02 -36.61 15.52
C LEU A 18 -23.00 -35.70 14.29
N LEU A 19 -24.03 -35.72 13.46
CA LEU A 19 -24.17 -34.82 12.32
C LEU A 19 -24.23 -33.34 12.76
N CYS A 20 -24.98 -33.05 13.85
CA CYS A 20 -24.99 -31.70 14.41
C CYS A 20 -23.61 -31.27 14.93
N VAL A 21 -22.90 -32.15 15.64
CA VAL A 21 -21.54 -31.89 16.10
C VAL A 21 -20.62 -31.62 14.92
N ILE A 22 -20.69 -32.45 13.87
CA ILE A 22 -19.91 -32.28 12.64
C ILE A 22 -20.26 -30.95 11.92
N MET A 23 -21.52 -30.51 11.95
CA MET A 23 -21.93 -29.29 11.27
C MET A 23 -21.61 -27.99 12.02
N PHE A 24 -21.52 -28.02 13.36
CA PHE A 24 -21.47 -26.81 14.19
C PHE A 24 -20.26 -26.73 15.13
N THR A 25 -19.28 -27.62 15.02
CA THR A 25 -18.04 -27.58 15.83
C THR A 25 -16.82 -27.39 14.94
N ASP A 26 -15.71 -26.95 15.57
CA ASP A 26 -14.42 -26.83 14.88
C ASP A 26 -13.97 -28.17 14.31
N LEU A 27 -14.20 -29.28 15.01
CA LEU A 27 -13.93 -30.63 14.51
C LEU A 27 -14.71 -30.93 13.22
N GLY A 28 -15.96 -30.51 13.13
CA GLY A 28 -16.78 -30.67 11.94
C GLY A 28 -16.27 -29.80 10.79
N ASN A 29 -15.78 -28.63 11.09
CA ASN A 29 -15.15 -27.77 10.10
C ASN A 29 -13.85 -28.40 9.57
N ASP A 30 -13.02 -28.97 10.45
CA ASP A 30 -11.80 -29.66 10.05
C ASP A 30 -12.08 -30.89 9.20
N ILE A 31 -13.10 -31.68 9.55
CA ILE A 31 -13.54 -32.82 8.75
C ILE A 31 -14.05 -32.37 7.38
N ARG A 32 -14.82 -31.29 7.32
CA ARG A 32 -15.34 -30.74 6.06
C ARG A 32 -14.20 -30.26 5.17
N VAL A 33 -13.23 -29.54 5.74
CA VAL A 33 -12.04 -29.08 5.02
C VAL A 33 -11.24 -30.28 4.50
N PHE A 34 -10.99 -31.29 5.34
CA PHE A 34 -10.26 -32.51 4.95
C PHE A 34 -10.95 -33.26 3.81
N VAL A 35 -12.26 -33.47 3.92
CA VAL A 35 -13.05 -34.15 2.86
C VAL A 35 -13.05 -33.32 1.58
N TYR A 36 -13.15 -32.00 1.68
CA TYR A 36 -13.11 -31.10 0.53
C TYR A 36 -11.72 -31.09 -0.12
N GLU A 37 -10.66 -31.04 0.70
CA GLU A 37 -9.26 -31.05 0.26
C GLU A 37 -8.93 -32.34 -0.52
N GLU A 38 -9.24 -33.52 0.05
CA GLU A 38 -8.89 -34.78 -0.60
C GLU A 38 -9.79 -35.20 -1.76
N LEU A 39 -11.07 -34.82 -1.72
CA LEU A 39 -12.04 -35.35 -2.69
C LEU A 39 -12.38 -34.36 -3.81
N THR A 40 -12.17 -33.09 -3.66
CA THR A 40 -12.74 -32.11 -4.59
C THR A 40 -11.74 -31.09 -5.09
N LEU A 41 -11.19 -30.25 -4.20
CA LEU A 41 -10.44 -29.06 -4.63
C LEU A 41 -9.10 -29.39 -5.30
N GLN A 42 -8.30 -30.27 -4.70
CA GLN A 42 -7.02 -30.66 -5.29
C GLN A 42 -7.23 -31.31 -6.66
N LYS A 43 -8.26 -32.17 -6.77
CA LYS A 43 -8.63 -32.81 -8.02
C LYS A 43 -9.11 -31.78 -9.05
N GLU A 44 -9.97 -30.85 -8.66
CA GLU A 44 -10.46 -29.80 -9.55
C GLU A 44 -9.34 -28.89 -10.05
N ILE A 45 -8.38 -28.50 -9.18
CA ILE A 45 -7.25 -27.67 -9.58
C ILE A 45 -6.26 -28.43 -10.47
N VAL A 46 -5.98 -29.70 -10.17
CA VAL A 46 -5.08 -30.55 -10.97
C VAL A 46 -5.69 -30.89 -12.34
N GLU A 47 -7.02 -31.15 -12.38
CA GLU A 47 -7.74 -31.46 -13.61
C GLU A 47 -8.17 -30.21 -14.39
N MET A 48 -7.98 -29.00 -13.83
CA MET A 48 -8.30 -27.76 -14.50
C MET A 48 -7.36 -27.59 -15.69
N GLU A 49 -7.93 -27.42 -16.88
CA GLU A 49 -7.13 -27.05 -18.05
C GLU A 49 -6.36 -25.78 -17.75
N GLU A 50 -5.08 -25.77 -18.14
CA GLU A 50 -4.21 -24.59 -17.98
C GLU A 50 -4.84 -23.42 -18.77
N PRO A 51 -5.26 -22.35 -18.11
CA PRO A 51 -5.88 -21.23 -18.81
C PRO A 51 -4.86 -20.51 -19.67
N ASP A 52 -5.27 -20.04 -20.84
CA ASP A 52 -4.39 -19.23 -21.71
C ASP A 52 -3.97 -17.91 -21.04
N LYS A 53 -4.78 -17.44 -20.08
CA LYS A 53 -4.55 -16.23 -19.31
C LYS A 53 -5.26 -16.31 -17.97
N ILE A 54 -4.68 -15.67 -16.97
CA ILE A 54 -5.32 -15.42 -15.67
C ILE A 54 -5.58 -13.91 -15.52
N LYS A 55 -6.62 -13.58 -14.77
CA LYS A 55 -6.98 -12.23 -14.47
C LYS A 55 -6.54 -11.90 -13.04
N ILE A 56 -5.80 -10.82 -12.88
CA ILE A 56 -5.45 -10.26 -11.58
C ILE A 56 -6.18 -8.94 -11.41
N THR A 57 -7.01 -8.86 -10.37
CA THR A 57 -7.62 -7.61 -9.95
C THR A 57 -6.84 -7.07 -8.75
N TYR A 58 -6.10 -5.99 -8.97
CA TYR A 58 -5.45 -5.25 -7.91
C TYR A 58 -6.42 -4.22 -7.36
N THR A 59 -6.62 -4.22 -6.05
CA THR A 59 -7.46 -3.23 -5.37
C THR A 59 -6.58 -2.37 -4.48
N TYR A 60 -6.59 -1.07 -4.73
CA TYR A 60 -5.86 -0.08 -3.95
C TYR A 60 -6.76 0.50 -2.86
N TRP A 61 -6.31 0.48 -1.61
CA TRP A 61 -7.02 1.09 -0.49
C TRP A 61 -6.38 2.45 -0.15
N PRO A 62 -7.12 3.51 0.20
CA PRO A 62 -8.56 3.58 0.53
C PRO A 62 -9.49 3.88 -0.64
N ALA A 63 -8.98 4.03 -1.85
CA ALA A 63 -9.79 4.46 -3.00
C ALA A 63 -10.78 3.41 -3.51
N GLU A 64 -10.74 2.16 -3.00
CA GLU A 64 -11.53 1.02 -3.50
C GLU A 64 -11.42 0.80 -5.02
N GLU A 65 -10.40 1.37 -5.64
CA GLU A 65 -10.17 1.29 -7.09
C GLU A 65 -9.64 -0.10 -7.46
N LYS A 66 -10.15 -0.63 -8.56
CA LYS A 66 -9.80 -1.95 -9.06
C LYS A 66 -9.13 -1.86 -10.42
N PHE A 67 -7.96 -2.43 -10.53
CA PHE A 67 -7.22 -2.56 -11.77
C PHE A 67 -7.21 -4.02 -12.21
N ASP A 68 -7.76 -4.28 -13.38
CA ASP A 68 -7.72 -5.60 -13.97
C ASP A 68 -6.50 -5.72 -14.90
N ILE A 69 -5.69 -6.73 -14.63
CA ILE A 69 -4.47 -7.05 -15.38
C ILE A 69 -4.56 -8.49 -15.85
N GLU A 70 -4.25 -8.74 -17.11
CA GLU A 70 -4.19 -10.09 -17.67
C GLU A 70 -2.73 -10.56 -17.70
N ILE A 71 -2.46 -11.74 -17.20
CA ILE A 71 -1.17 -12.43 -17.32
C ILE A 71 -1.33 -13.61 -18.26
N THR A 72 -0.46 -13.67 -19.26
CA THR A 72 -0.41 -14.72 -20.29
C THR A 72 0.86 -15.57 -20.19
N ASP A 73 1.68 -15.34 -19.16
CA ASP A 73 2.91 -16.09 -18.89
C ASP A 73 2.55 -17.50 -18.43
N LYS A 74 2.64 -18.47 -19.33
CA LYS A 74 2.22 -19.86 -19.09
C LYS A 74 3.04 -20.54 -18.01
N GLU A 75 4.33 -20.23 -17.88
CA GLU A 75 5.16 -20.81 -16.85
C GLU A 75 4.70 -20.33 -15.46
N LEU A 76 4.43 -19.04 -15.31
CA LEU A 76 3.92 -18.48 -14.07
C LEU A 76 2.51 -19.01 -13.75
N ILE A 77 1.62 -19.11 -14.74
CA ILE A 77 0.28 -19.67 -14.55
C ILE A 77 0.36 -21.10 -14.03
N LYS A 78 1.19 -21.93 -14.63
CA LYS A 78 1.43 -23.31 -14.22
C LYS A 78 2.00 -23.40 -12.80
N LEU A 79 3.01 -22.59 -12.47
CA LEU A 79 3.58 -22.53 -11.12
C LEU A 79 2.53 -22.16 -10.06
N ILE A 80 1.64 -21.22 -10.37
CA ILE A 80 0.53 -20.83 -9.49
C ILE A 80 -0.39 -22.03 -9.25
N GLN A 81 -0.84 -22.71 -10.29
CA GLN A 81 -1.74 -23.86 -10.19
C GLN A 81 -1.10 -25.00 -9.37
N GLU A 82 0.14 -25.39 -9.69
CA GLU A 82 0.88 -26.42 -8.96
C GLU A 82 1.09 -26.05 -7.48
N SER A 83 1.36 -24.79 -7.22
CA SER A 83 1.58 -24.29 -5.85
C SER A 83 0.32 -24.39 -4.98
N ILE A 84 -0.88 -24.26 -5.54
CA ILE A 84 -2.15 -24.39 -4.81
C ILE A 84 -2.52 -25.86 -4.66
N ALA A 85 -2.36 -26.66 -5.73
CA ALA A 85 -2.75 -28.06 -5.78
C ALA A 85 -2.08 -28.94 -4.70
N ASP A 86 -0.88 -28.56 -4.27
CA ASP A 86 -0.04 -29.36 -3.37
C ASP A 86 -0.12 -28.92 -1.88
N LYS A 87 -1.07 -28.03 -1.53
CA LYS A 87 -1.11 -27.43 -0.20
C LYS A 87 -2.30 -27.86 0.64
N LYS A 88 -2.03 -27.95 1.97
CA LYS A 88 -3.10 -28.19 2.95
C LYS A 88 -3.96 -26.97 3.14
N LEU A 89 -5.25 -27.17 3.06
CA LEU A 89 -6.25 -26.15 3.34
C LEU A 89 -6.49 -26.04 4.86
N LYS A 90 -6.68 -24.84 5.34
CA LYS A 90 -7.13 -24.57 6.70
C LYS A 90 -8.44 -23.81 6.64
N ASN A 91 -9.29 -24.03 7.61
CA ASN A 91 -10.49 -23.21 7.74
C ASN A 91 -10.12 -21.75 7.86
N TYR A 92 -10.79 -20.90 7.09
CA TYR A 92 -10.71 -19.47 7.25
C TYR A 92 -11.46 -19.08 8.53
N SER A 93 -10.75 -18.57 9.53
CA SER A 93 -11.39 -17.90 10.65
C SER A 93 -11.48 -16.41 10.30
N SER A 94 -12.67 -15.83 10.48
CA SER A 94 -12.96 -14.42 10.16
C SER A 94 -12.10 -13.37 10.89
N SER A 95 -11.15 -13.81 11.69
CA SER A 95 -10.20 -12.95 12.41
C SER A 95 -8.94 -12.58 11.63
N ILE A 96 -8.72 -13.13 10.45
CA ILE A 96 -7.61 -12.71 9.57
C ILE A 96 -8.14 -11.57 8.71
N LEU A 97 -7.94 -10.34 9.17
CA LEU A 97 -8.09 -9.15 8.35
C LEU A 97 -6.89 -9.10 7.40
N LEU A 98 -7.15 -9.19 6.11
CA LEU A 98 -6.15 -8.79 5.11
C LEU A 98 -5.78 -7.34 5.39
N ALA A 99 -4.51 -7.07 5.59
CA ALA A 99 -4.03 -5.74 5.93
C ALA A 99 -4.33 -4.76 4.78
N VAL A 100 -4.62 -3.54 5.14
CA VAL A 100 -5.53 -2.61 4.47
C VAL A 100 -4.85 -1.67 3.46
N SER A 101 -3.68 -2.01 2.91
CA SER A 101 -3.00 -1.11 1.97
C SER A 101 -3.25 -1.41 0.49
N GLY A 102 -3.82 -2.56 0.20
CA GLY A 102 -4.11 -3.05 -1.14
C GLY A 102 -4.02 -4.57 -1.18
N TYR A 103 -4.82 -5.20 -2.01
CA TYR A 103 -4.80 -6.64 -2.18
C TYR A 103 -4.90 -7.04 -3.65
N TYR A 104 -4.37 -8.20 -3.94
CA TYR A 104 -4.40 -8.86 -5.24
C TYR A 104 -5.43 -9.99 -5.20
N ASN A 105 -6.36 -10.00 -6.14
CA ASN A 105 -7.26 -11.12 -6.36
C ASN A 105 -6.90 -11.77 -7.69
N VAL A 106 -6.45 -13.01 -7.64
CA VAL A 106 -6.03 -13.80 -8.80
C VAL A 106 -7.14 -14.77 -9.16
N ASP A 107 -7.75 -14.56 -10.30
CA ASP A 107 -8.82 -15.42 -10.85
C ASP A 107 -8.20 -16.45 -11.81
N LEU A 108 -8.27 -17.72 -11.42
CA LEU A 108 -7.76 -18.85 -12.19
C LEU A 108 -8.83 -19.43 -13.16
N GLY A 109 -10.05 -18.91 -13.14
CA GLY A 109 -11.18 -19.45 -13.86
C GLY A 109 -11.93 -20.53 -13.07
N ASN A 110 -13.03 -21.02 -13.66
CA ASN A 110 -13.89 -22.09 -13.09
C ASN A 110 -14.37 -21.83 -11.64
N GLY A 111 -14.45 -20.57 -11.22
CA GLY A 111 -14.85 -20.18 -9.87
C GLY A 111 -13.75 -20.33 -8.81
N VAL A 112 -12.51 -20.59 -9.22
CA VAL A 112 -11.34 -20.67 -8.35
C VAL A 112 -10.59 -19.36 -8.40
N SER A 113 -10.39 -18.74 -7.24
CA SER A 113 -9.59 -17.52 -7.10
C SER A 113 -8.88 -17.49 -5.75
N PHE A 114 -7.83 -16.70 -5.62
CA PHE A 114 -7.23 -16.44 -4.32
C PHE A 114 -6.88 -14.96 -4.14
N MET A 115 -6.87 -14.53 -2.89
CA MET A 115 -6.51 -13.16 -2.51
C MET A 115 -5.30 -13.16 -1.57
N PHE A 116 -4.45 -12.16 -1.73
CA PHE A 116 -3.30 -11.91 -0.85
C PHE A 116 -2.96 -10.42 -0.82
N ASP A 117 -2.24 -10.00 0.20
CA ASP A 117 -1.64 -8.67 0.25
C ASP A 117 -0.11 -8.73 0.06
N ASN A 118 0.48 -7.57 -0.21
CA ASN A 118 1.93 -7.47 -0.50
C ASN A 118 2.81 -7.60 0.76
N TYR A 119 2.21 -7.66 1.95
CA TYR A 119 2.94 -7.65 3.22
C TYR A 119 3.10 -9.05 3.85
N ASP A 120 2.40 -10.05 3.32
CA ASP A 120 2.46 -11.41 3.88
C ASP A 120 3.72 -12.13 3.39
N LYS A 121 4.78 -12.08 4.22
CA LYS A 121 6.05 -12.76 3.96
C LYS A 121 5.95 -14.29 4.07
N ASP A 122 4.92 -14.80 4.72
CA ASP A 122 4.71 -16.24 4.93
C ASP A 122 3.95 -16.89 3.77
N GLY A 123 3.46 -16.07 2.82
CA GLY A 123 2.77 -16.53 1.63
C GLY A 123 1.35 -17.00 1.89
N TYR A 124 0.71 -16.57 2.98
CA TYR A 124 -0.68 -16.90 3.25
C TYR A 124 -1.61 -16.24 2.23
N VAL A 125 -2.55 -17.03 1.71
CA VAL A 125 -3.54 -16.57 0.76
C VAL A 125 -4.92 -17.06 1.17
N MET A 126 -5.93 -16.27 0.89
CA MET A 126 -7.32 -16.68 1.01
C MET A 126 -7.79 -17.25 -0.32
N LEU A 127 -7.93 -18.57 -0.37
CA LEU A 127 -8.45 -19.30 -1.53
C LEU A 127 -9.96 -19.30 -1.50
N ASN A 128 -10.60 -18.97 -2.61
CA ASN A 128 -12.03 -19.08 -2.83
C ASN A 128 -12.29 -20.09 -3.94
N ASN A 129 -13.15 -21.07 -3.67
CA ASN A 129 -13.65 -21.96 -4.69
C ASN A 129 -15.18 -22.04 -4.61
N ASN A 130 -15.84 -21.50 -5.62
CA ASN A 130 -17.31 -21.51 -5.75
C ASN A 130 -18.02 -21.01 -4.46
N GLY A 131 -17.46 -19.96 -3.81
CA GLY A 131 -17.97 -19.36 -2.59
C GLY A 131 -17.49 -20.00 -1.28
N ASN A 132 -16.75 -21.11 -1.31
CA ASN A 132 -16.09 -21.65 -0.12
C ASN A 132 -14.72 -21.00 0.05
N GLN A 133 -14.42 -20.53 1.26
CA GLN A 133 -13.19 -19.81 1.56
C GLN A 133 -12.27 -20.63 2.47
N PHE A 134 -11.02 -20.71 2.11
CA PHE A 134 -9.98 -21.46 2.82
C PHE A 134 -8.72 -20.61 2.95
N LEU A 135 -7.98 -20.83 4.02
CA LEU A 135 -6.64 -20.31 4.16
C LEU A 135 -5.65 -21.37 3.69
N THR A 136 -4.73 -20.98 2.83
CA THR A 136 -3.58 -21.80 2.42
C THR A 136 -2.34 -20.96 2.32
N ALA A 137 -1.20 -21.57 2.01
CA ALA A 137 0.04 -20.83 1.79
C ALA A 137 0.59 -21.18 0.40
N ILE A 138 0.91 -20.16 -0.37
CA ILE A 138 1.60 -20.28 -1.66
C ILE A 138 3.07 -19.90 -1.43
N ASN A 139 3.98 -20.42 -2.27
CA ASN A 139 5.37 -20.01 -2.19
C ASN A 139 5.48 -18.49 -2.35
N PRO A 140 6.06 -17.77 -1.37
CA PRO A 140 6.21 -16.30 -1.41
C PRO A 140 6.89 -15.79 -2.68
N GLU A 141 7.81 -16.54 -3.28
CA GLU A 141 8.47 -16.17 -4.53
C GLU A 141 7.49 -16.14 -5.72
N ILE A 142 6.44 -16.97 -5.71
CA ILE A 142 5.40 -16.94 -6.73
C ILE A 142 4.52 -15.69 -6.55
N LEU A 143 4.15 -15.39 -5.30
CA LEU A 143 3.39 -14.17 -5.00
C LEU A 143 4.18 -12.92 -5.40
N LYS A 144 5.49 -12.90 -5.11
CA LYS A 144 6.39 -11.84 -5.55
C LYS A 144 6.41 -11.69 -7.07
N GLN A 145 6.48 -12.79 -7.82
CA GLN A 145 6.43 -12.72 -9.30
C GLN A 145 5.11 -12.13 -9.80
N ILE A 146 3.98 -12.43 -9.14
CA ILE A 146 2.69 -11.82 -9.46
C ILE A 146 2.75 -10.30 -9.22
N VAL A 147 3.26 -9.87 -8.07
CA VAL A 147 3.41 -8.45 -7.73
C VAL A 147 4.32 -7.76 -8.75
N ASP A 148 5.48 -8.34 -9.05
CA ASP A 148 6.44 -7.79 -10.03
C ASP A 148 5.79 -7.61 -11.43
N LYS A 149 4.94 -8.56 -11.87
CA LYS A 149 4.21 -8.43 -13.15
C LYS A 149 3.18 -7.31 -13.10
N VAL A 150 2.44 -7.18 -12.00
CA VAL A 150 1.50 -6.08 -11.80
C VAL A 150 2.22 -4.74 -11.79
N ASP A 151 3.32 -4.64 -11.07
CA ASP A 151 4.14 -3.43 -10.98
C ASP A 151 4.70 -2.99 -12.34
N VAL A 152 5.11 -3.92 -13.19
CA VAL A 152 5.55 -3.62 -14.55
C VAL A 152 4.41 -2.98 -15.35
N VAL A 153 3.21 -3.57 -15.33
CA VAL A 153 2.05 -3.04 -16.07
C VAL A 153 1.64 -1.67 -15.52
N LEU A 154 1.64 -1.49 -14.20
CA LEU A 154 1.33 -0.20 -13.58
C LEU A 154 2.40 0.85 -13.92
N ALA A 155 3.68 0.46 -13.95
CA ALA A 155 4.76 1.35 -14.33
C ALA A 155 4.66 1.78 -15.82
N GLU A 156 4.30 0.86 -16.72
CA GLU A 156 4.07 1.18 -18.14
C GLU A 156 2.90 2.17 -18.30
N ARG A 157 1.81 2.00 -17.55
CA ARG A 157 0.70 2.97 -17.53
C ARG A 157 1.14 4.35 -17.06
N ALA A 158 2.02 4.40 -16.06
CA ALA A 158 2.53 5.66 -15.54
C ALA A 158 3.50 6.38 -16.50
N LEU A 159 4.09 5.68 -17.46
CA LEU A 159 5.03 6.28 -18.42
C LEU A 159 4.43 7.40 -19.25
N ILE A 160 3.11 7.40 -19.47
CA ILE A 160 2.44 8.50 -20.19
C ILE A 160 2.61 9.85 -19.47
N PHE A 161 2.75 9.81 -18.12
CA PHE A 161 2.93 11.00 -17.28
C PHE A 161 4.38 11.45 -17.18
N LYS A 162 5.34 10.70 -17.77
CA LYS A 162 6.76 11.00 -17.64
C LYS A 162 7.08 12.40 -18.17
N THR A 163 7.65 13.20 -17.27
CA THR A 163 7.99 14.60 -17.53
C THR A 163 9.18 15.01 -16.67
N ASP A 164 9.84 16.10 -17.02
CA ASP A 164 10.85 16.77 -16.23
C ASP A 164 10.30 17.95 -15.41
N LYS A 165 9.00 18.22 -15.60
CA LYS A 165 8.33 19.34 -14.92
C LYS A 165 6.84 19.09 -14.79
N VAL A 166 6.30 19.39 -13.61
CA VAL A 166 4.86 19.38 -13.33
C VAL A 166 4.45 20.77 -12.84
N THR A 167 3.33 21.26 -13.33
CA THR A 167 2.72 22.50 -12.82
C THR A 167 1.41 22.16 -12.12
N ILE A 168 1.29 22.51 -10.85
CA ILE A 168 0.08 22.36 -10.04
C ILE A 168 -0.58 23.72 -9.94
N LYS A 169 -1.88 23.78 -10.26
CA LYS A 169 -2.68 25.01 -10.21
C LYS A 169 -3.91 24.86 -9.33
N GLN A 170 -4.21 25.92 -8.60
CA GLN A 170 -5.47 26.11 -7.87
C GLN A 170 -5.97 27.53 -8.10
N GLY A 171 -7.04 27.68 -8.88
CA GLY A 171 -7.48 29.00 -9.33
C GLY A 171 -6.39 29.73 -10.09
N GLU A 172 -5.99 30.92 -9.58
CA GLU A 172 -4.93 31.72 -10.18
C GLU A 172 -3.52 31.37 -9.67
N THR A 173 -3.42 30.59 -8.60
CA THR A 173 -2.14 30.17 -8.03
C THR A 173 -1.56 29.00 -8.80
N ALA A 174 -0.30 29.10 -9.19
CA ALA A 174 0.41 28.02 -9.86
C ALA A 174 1.80 27.82 -9.23
N VAL A 175 2.17 26.56 -9.07
CA VAL A 175 3.49 26.17 -8.56
C VAL A 175 4.11 25.17 -9.55
N GLU A 176 5.37 25.38 -9.86
CA GLU A 176 6.17 24.52 -10.72
C GLU A 176 7.06 23.61 -9.87
N ILE A 177 7.02 22.32 -10.16
CA ILE A 177 7.82 21.27 -9.50
C ILE A 177 8.82 20.73 -10.52
N THR A 178 10.10 20.84 -10.21
CA THR A 178 11.22 20.36 -11.03
C THR A 178 12.17 19.46 -10.25
N GLU A 179 12.02 19.40 -8.92
CA GLU A 179 12.83 18.55 -8.05
C GLU A 179 12.61 17.07 -8.39
N LYS A 180 13.69 16.39 -8.71
CA LYS A 180 13.66 15.00 -9.18
C LYS A 180 12.91 14.05 -8.23
N THR A 181 13.17 14.17 -6.93
CA THR A 181 12.54 13.33 -5.90
C THR A 181 11.01 13.56 -5.85
N ALA A 182 10.55 14.81 -5.98
CA ALA A 182 9.12 15.11 -6.01
C ALA A 182 8.46 14.61 -7.30
N LEU A 183 9.15 14.77 -8.44
CA LEU A 183 8.66 14.23 -9.73
C LEU A 183 8.57 12.70 -9.70
N GLU A 184 9.57 12.01 -9.16
CA GLU A 184 9.55 10.55 -8.98
C GLU A 184 8.39 10.12 -8.08
N TYR A 185 8.11 10.86 -7.01
CA TYR A 185 6.95 10.60 -6.16
C TYR A 185 5.64 10.76 -6.94
N ILE A 186 5.43 11.88 -7.63
CA ILE A 186 4.24 12.14 -8.44
C ILE A 186 4.06 11.03 -9.49
N LEU A 187 5.12 10.69 -10.23
CA LEU A 187 5.08 9.64 -11.23
C LEU A 187 4.72 8.27 -10.62
N ASN A 188 5.24 8.00 -9.42
CA ASN A 188 4.89 6.76 -8.70
C ASN A 188 3.41 6.73 -8.31
N GLN A 189 2.82 7.87 -7.90
CA GLN A 189 1.38 7.95 -7.64
C GLN A 189 0.56 7.74 -8.91
N CYS A 190 1.05 8.18 -10.07
CA CYS A 190 0.37 8.00 -11.35
C CYS A 190 0.15 6.52 -11.74
N LYS A 191 0.91 5.59 -11.17
CA LYS A 191 0.68 4.14 -11.34
C LYS A 191 -0.70 3.71 -10.87
N ASN A 192 -1.27 4.42 -9.89
CA ASN A 192 -2.53 4.11 -9.26
C ASN A 192 -3.73 4.84 -9.89
N ILE A 193 -3.51 5.68 -10.91
CA ILE A 193 -4.60 6.36 -11.60
C ILE A 193 -5.32 5.37 -12.51
N TYR A 194 -6.59 5.17 -12.24
CA TYR A 194 -7.49 4.48 -13.16
C TYR A 194 -8.05 5.49 -14.16
N SER A 195 -7.99 5.18 -15.45
CA SER A 195 -8.57 6.02 -16.49
C SER A 195 -9.49 5.21 -17.42
N LYS A 196 -10.69 5.73 -17.67
CA LYS A 196 -11.67 5.15 -18.58
C LYS A 196 -12.07 6.18 -19.63
N LYS A 197 -11.89 5.83 -20.92
CA LYS A 197 -12.31 6.69 -22.00
C LYS A 197 -13.82 6.95 -21.92
N ILE A 198 -14.20 8.22 -22.01
CA ILE A 198 -15.59 8.63 -22.06
C ILE A 198 -15.97 9.10 -23.47
N ASN A 199 -17.21 8.81 -23.84
CA ASN A 199 -17.75 9.18 -25.16
C ASN A 199 -18.55 10.50 -25.15
N TYR A 200 -18.53 11.22 -24.03
CA TYR A 200 -19.15 12.52 -23.89
C TYR A 200 -18.11 13.54 -23.41
N ILE A 201 -18.31 14.78 -23.72
CA ILE A 201 -17.48 15.87 -23.20
C ILE A 201 -18.15 16.30 -21.88
N PRO A 202 -17.52 16.06 -20.72
CA PRO A 202 -18.08 16.53 -19.46
C PRO A 202 -18.12 18.05 -19.47
N GLU A 203 -19.16 18.62 -18.87
CA GLU A 203 -19.19 20.06 -18.58
C GLU A 203 -18.15 20.29 -17.48
N ILE A 204 -16.93 20.65 -17.90
CA ILE A 204 -15.79 20.84 -16.98
C ILE A 204 -16.09 22.13 -16.19
N LYS A 205 -16.60 21.99 -14.97
CA LYS A 205 -16.58 23.05 -13.97
C LYS A 205 -15.13 23.40 -13.64
N LEU A 206 -14.88 24.54 -13.05
CA LEU A 206 -13.55 24.86 -12.54
C LEU A 206 -13.09 23.76 -11.57
N PRO A 207 -11.97 23.07 -11.86
CA PRO A 207 -11.45 22.02 -10.97
C PRO A 207 -10.93 22.63 -9.69
N ASP A 208 -10.92 21.85 -8.61
CA ASP A 208 -10.24 22.26 -7.37
C ASP A 208 -8.72 22.33 -7.60
N TYR A 209 -8.17 21.40 -8.42
CA TYR A 209 -6.78 21.42 -8.83
C TYR A 209 -6.63 21.00 -10.30
N GLU A 210 -5.64 21.57 -10.97
CA GLU A 210 -5.11 21.13 -12.27
C GLU A 210 -3.66 20.70 -12.09
N ILE A 211 -3.30 19.50 -12.52
CA ILE A 211 -1.91 19.03 -12.62
C ILE A 211 -1.58 18.95 -14.12
N ASP A 212 -0.67 19.81 -14.58
CA ASP A 212 -0.18 19.84 -15.96
C ASP A 212 1.21 19.17 -16.02
N PHE A 213 1.30 18.03 -16.69
CA PHE A 213 2.55 17.28 -16.88
C PHE A 213 3.43 17.82 -18.01
N ASN A 214 3.05 18.92 -18.66
CA ASN A 214 3.79 19.57 -19.74
C ASN A 214 4.10 18.68 -20.97
N ASN A 215 3.43 17.55 -21.11
CA ASN A 215 3.58 16.58 -22.22
C ASN A 215 2.23 16.32 -22.91
N ASN A 216 1.33 17.31 -22.97
CA ASN A 216 -0.04 17.22 -23.46
C ASN A 216 -0.94 16.33 -22.59
N ILE A 217 -0.59 16.15 -21.31
CA ILE A 217 -1.38 15.45 -20.32
C ILE A 217 -1.71 16.40 -19.19
N LYS A 218 -2.99 16.50 -18.89
CA LYS A 218 -3.52 17.28 -17.77
C LYS A 218 -4.49 16.44 -16.95
N LEU A 219 -4.42 16.61 -15.66
CA LEU A 219 -5.30 15.98 -14.71
C LEU A 219 -6.09 17.05 -13.96
N TYR A 220 -7.41 16.97 -14.04
CA TYR A 220 -8.34 17.88 -13.37
C TYR A 220 -8.97 17.14 -12.19
N ILE A 221 -8.83 17.68 -10.98
CA ILE A 221 -9.23 17.03 -9.73
C ILE A 221 -10.35 17.79 -9.07
N TYR A 222 -11.41 17.06 -8.67
CA TYR A 222 -12.59 17.55 -7.95
C TYR A 222 -12.69 16.82 -6.62
N LYS A 223 -12.13 17.41 -5.54
CA LYS A 223 -12.03 16.77 -4.22
C LYS A 223 -13.36 16.27 -3.64
N LYS A 224 -14.45 17.04 -3.83
CA LYS A 224 -15.75 16.68 -3.23
C LYS A 224 -16.41 15.46 -3.85
N GLU A 225 -16.03 15.10 -5.04
CA GLU A 225 -16.70 14.07 -5.83
C GLU A 225 -15.82 12.82 -5.98
N ASP A 226 -14.58 12.83 -5.44
CA ASP A 226 -13.53 11.83 -5.69
C ASP A 226 -13.42 11.48 -7.19
N GLN A 227 -13.60 12.49 -8.02
CA GLN A 227 -13.61 12.39 -9.48
C GLN A 227 -12.56 13.30 -10.07
N GLY A 228 -12.08 12.90 -11.22
CA GLY A 228 -11.23 13.74 -12.02
C GLY A 228 -11.33 13.41 -13.50
N TRP A 229 -10.71 14.25 -14.28
CA TRP A 229 -10.61 14.07 -15.71
C TRP A 229 -9.16 14.10 -16.13
N LEU A 230 -8.75 13.09 -16.90
CA LEU A 230 -7.47 13.06 -17.57
C LEU A 230 -7.66 13.50 -19.03
N GLU A 231 -6.98 14.56 -19.41
CA GLU A 231 -6.88 14.98 -20.81
C GLU A 231 -5.53 14.50 -21.37
N GLN A 232 -5.58 13.71 -22.42
CA GLN A 232 -4.39 13.23 -23.12
C GLN A 232 -4.56 13.48 -24.62
N ASN A 233 -3.73 14.34 -25.18
CA ASN A 233 -3.74 14.68 -26.62
C ASN A 233 -5.15 15.05 -27.15
N GLY A 234 -5.90 15.82 -26.38
CA GLY A 234 -7.27 16.24 -26.71
C GLY A 234 -8.34 15.16 -26.56
N THR A 235 -8.01 14.01 -25.98
CA THR A 235 -8.96 12.97 -25.60
C THR A 235 -9.16 13.00 -24.11
N THR A 236 -10.41 12.98 -23.67
CA THR A 236 -10.78 13.03 -22.24
C THR A 236 -11.14 11.64 -21.72
N PHE A 237 -10.63 11.33 -20.53
CA PHE A 237 -10.89 10.11 -19.79
C PHE A 237 -11.42 10.46 -18.39
N GLU A 238 -12.35 9.68 -17.89
CA GLU A 238 -12.67 9.72 -16.46
C GLU A 238 -11.47 9.19 -15.69
N ALA A 239 -11.01 9.90 -14.67
CA ALA A 239 -9.88 9.52 -13.81
C ALA A 239 -10.34 9.31 -12.38
N ARG A 240 -9.77 8.31 -11.70
CA ARG A 240 -10.03 7.97 -10.30
C ARG A 240 -8.72 7.58 -9.61
N GLY A 241 -8.77 7.38 -8.30
CA GLY A 241 -7.57 7.12 -7.50
C GLY A 241 -6.75 8.38 -7.26
N LEU A 242 -7.40 9.56 -7.24
CA LEU A 242 -6.75 10.86 -7.22
C LEU A 242 -6.39 11.34 -5.81
N THR A 243 -6.96 10.71 -4.77
CA THR A 243 -6.65 11.00 -3.35
C THR A 243 -5.18 10.78 -3.02
N VAL A 244 -4.47 9.99 -3.83
CA VAL A 244 -3.01 9.80 -3.71
C VAL A 244 -2.22 11.10 -3.87
N PHE A 245 -2.81 12.11 -4.50
CA PHE A 245 -2.17 13.43 -4.68
C PHE A 245 -2.49 14.43 -3.58
N ASP A 246 -3.43 14.15 -2.68
CA ASP A 246 -3.91 15.13 -1.69
C ASP A 246 -2.76 15.77 -0.91
N THR A 247 -1.83 14.96 -0.41
CA THR A 247 -0.70 15.47 0.36
C THR A 247 0.17 16.43 -0.45
N ILE A 248 0.52 16.08 -1.69
CA ILE A 248 1.38 16.95 -2.50
C ILE A 248 0.64 18.21 -2.97
N LEU A 249 -0.66 18.08 -3.29
CA LEU A 249 -1.47 19.23 -3.72
C LEU A 249 -1.59 20.27 -2.61
N GLU A 250 -1.89 19.83 -1.39
CA GLU A 250 -1.99 20.71 -0.25
C GLU A 250 -0.65 21.38 0.09
N ASN A 251 0.42 20.59 0.13
CA ASN A 251 1.73 21.07 0.53
C ASN A 251 2.43 21.90 -0.56
N ALA A 252 2.18 21.64 -1.85
CA ALA A 252 2.79 22.40 -2.94
C ALA A 252 2.27 23.85 -3.02
N LEU A 253 0.98 24.06 -2.76
CA LEU A 253 0.33 25.38 -2.91
C LEU A 253 0.32 26.17 -1.60
N THR A 254 0.39 25.47 -0.44
CA THR A 254 0.46 26.09 0.88
C THR A 254 1.91 26.07 1.37
N ASP A 255 2.40 27.04 2.04
CA ASP A 255 3.69 27.10 2.75
C ASP A 255 4.98 26.63 2.00
N MET A 256 4.85 26.08 0.77
CA MET A 256 6.00 25.56 0.03
C MET A 256 7.11 26.58 -0.19
N PRO A 257 6.84 27.85 -0.56
CA PRO A 257 7.90 28.84 -0.70
C PRO A 257 8.69 29.03 0.59
N GLN A 258 8.01 29.11 1.73
CA GLN A 258 8.65 29.22 3.04
C GLN A 258 9.48 27.98 3.37
N LYS A 259 8.94 26.77 3.12
CA LYS A 259 9.67 25.52 3.36
C LYS A 259 10.87 25.36 2.42
N LYS A 260 10.79 25.86 1.18
CA LYS A 260 11.94 25.93 0.29
C LYS A 260 13.07 26.75 0.92
N ASP A 261 12.76 27.93 1.44
CA ASP A 261 13.78 28.77 2.12
C ASP A 261 14.36 28.09 3.37
N MET A 262 13.53 27.33 4.12
CA MET A 262 13.97 26.57 5.29
C MET A 262 14.99 25.46 4.94
N PHE A 263 14.72 24.69 3.88
CA PHE A 263 15.42 23.44 3.60
C PHE A 263 16.35 23.46 2.39
N THR A 264 16.40 24.55 1.62
CA THR A 264 17.38 24.68 0.54
C THR A 264 18.77 25.00 1.13
N THR A 265 19.73 24.12 0.84
CA THR A 265 21.10 24.27 1.39
C THR A 265 22.12 23.55 0.49
N ASP A 266 23.39 23.95 0.62
CA ASP A 266 24.51 23.28 -0.04
C ASP A 266 25.17 22.21 0.88
N LYS A 267 24.73 22.14 2.14
CA LYS A 267 25.33 21.27 3.13
C LYS A 267 24.33 20.85 4.19
N ILE A 268 24.34 19.55 4.54
CA ILE A 268 23.63 19.03 5.69
C ILE A 268 24.57 18.27 6.62
N THR A 269 24.24 18.22 7.91
CA THR A 269 24.95 17.38 8.88
C THR A 269 23.97 16.37 9.45
N ILE A 270 24.35 15.08 9.44
CA ILE A 270 23.59 14.00 10.04
C ILE A 270 24.38 13.46 11.21
N GLU A 271 23.75 13.40 12.37
CA GLU A 271 24.40 12.89 13.58
C GLU A 271 23.52 11.95 14.39
N ASP A 272 24.13 10.94 14.98
CA ASP A 272 23.58 10.12 16.05
C ASP A 272 24.53 10.15 17.26
N LYS A 273 24.27 9.31 18.29
CA LYS A 273 25.15 9.29 19.49
C LYS A 273 26.60 8.93 19.17
N ASN A 274 26.90 8.24 18.07
CA ASN A 274 28.20 7.62 17.78
C ASN A 274 28.93 8.28 16.63
N LYS A 275 28.21 8.94 15.74
CA LYS A 275 28.75 9.40 14.46
C LYS A 275 28.10 10.71 14.02
N SER A 276 28.91 11.56 13.41
CA SER A 276 28.47 12.74 12.70
C SER A 276 29.09 12.75 11.32
N ILE A 277 28.29 12.98 10.30
CA ILE A 277 28.72 13.09 8.91
C ILE A 277 28.25 14.40 8.30
N GLU A 278 29.09 15.00 7.49
CA GLU A 278 28.76 16.17 6.69
C GLU A 278 28.55 15.72 5.23
N ILE A 279 27.50 16.19 4.59
CA ILE A 279 27.11 15.84 3.23
C ILE A 279 27.03 17.14 2.42
N THR A 280 27.74 17.13 1.28
CA THR A 280 27.78 18.22 0.30
C THR A 280 27.38 17.72 -1.11
N ASP A 281 27.09 16.42 -1.24
CA ASP A 281 26.60 15.84 -2.48
C ASP A 281 25.16 16.33 -2.73
N LYS A 282 24.95 16.99 -3.85
CA LYS A 282 23.68 17.65 -4.19
C LYS A 282 22.53 16.65 -4.35
N ASP A 283 22.80 15.48 -4.94
CA ASP A 283 21.77 14.47 -5.16
C ASP A 283 21.32 13.85 -3.81
N VAL A 284 22.26 13.68 -2.89
CA VAL A 284 21.96 13.20 -1.54
C VAL A 284 21.20 14.26 -0.74
N ILE A 285 21.61 15.53 -0.83
CA ILE A 285 20.91 16.66 -0.19
C ILE A 285 19.47 16.72 -0.71
N GLU A 286 19.25 16.69 -2.02
CA GLU A 286 17.93 16.75 -2.61
C GLU A 286 17.01 15.60 -2.13
N LYS A 287 17.53 14.39 -2.05
CA LYS A 287 16.76 13.23 -1.54
C LYS A 287 16.29 13.40 -0.09
N ILE A 288 17.01 14.19 0.70
CA ILE A 288 16.66 14.46 2.10
C ILE A 288 15.75 15.69 2.20
N THR A 289 16.09 16.76 1.51
CA THR A 289 15.42 18.06 1.66
C THR A 289 14.08 18.13 0.91
N THR A 290 13.97 17.52 -0.28
CA THR A 290 12.72 17.55 -1.04
C THR A 290 11.52 16.94 -0.27
N PRO A 291 11.63 15.77 0.38
CA PRO A 291 10.54 15.26 1.22
C PRO A 291 10.13 16.20 2.35
N LEU A 292 11.06 17.01 2.86
CA LEU A 292 10.80 18.00 3.91
C LEU A 292 10.15 19.28 3.35
N ILE A 293 10.55 19.74 2.17
CA ILE A 293 9.93 20.88 1.47
C ILE A 293 8.44 20.61 1.23
N TYR A 294 8.10 19.39 0.85
CA TYR A 294 6.72 18.96 0.61
C TYR A 294 6.06 18.28 1.83
N SER A 295 6.63 18.46 3.03
CA SER A 295 6.08 17.91 4.27
C SER A 295 4.85 18.68 4.74
N THR A 296 4.01 18.01 5.52
CA THR A 296 3.01 18.68 6.36
C THR A 296 3.65 19.01 7.71
N LEU A 297 3.62 20.29 8.10
CA LEU A 297 4.06 20.74 9.42
C LEU A 297 2.84 21.02 10.30
N GLY A 298 2.88 20.58 11.54
CA GLY A 298 1.81 20.81 12.51
C GLY A 298 2.36 21.22 13.87
N THR A 299 1.74 22.20 14.49
CA THR A 299 2.07 22.67 15.85
C THR A 299 0.84 22.49 16.76
N PRO A 300 0.46 21.25 17.10
CA PRO A 300 -0.66 21.01 18.00
C PRO A 300 -0.38 21.60 19.40
N ASP A 301 -1.42 22.05 20.09
CA ASP A 301 -1.27 22.73 21.37
C ASP A 301 -0.51 21.91 22.44
N TRP A 302 -0.67 20.59 22.43
CA TRP A 302 0.03 19.70 23.36
C TRP A 302 1.56 19.68 23.15
N LEU A 303 2.05 20.06 21.98
CA LEU A 303 3.47 20.07 21.68
C LEU A 303 4.21 21.24 22.37
N LYS A 304 3.52 22.31 22.74
CA LYS A 304 4.11 23.50 23.38
C LYS A 304 4.80 23.19 24.70
N ASP A 305 4.26 22.20 25.45
CA ASP A 305 4.77 21.79 26.76
C ASP A 305 5.42 20.40 26.72
N TYR A 306 5.68 19.87 25.52
CA TYR A 306 6.15 18.52 25.35
C TYR A 306 7.68 18.42 25.42
N ASP A 307 8.16 17.51 26.28
CA ASP A 307 9.59 17.24 26.40
C ASP A 307 10.02 16.17 25.38
N ILE A 308 10.44 16.61 24.19
CA ILE A 308 10.86 15.72 23.11
C ILE A 308 12.14 14.94 23.42
N THR A 309 12.90 15.33 24.47
CA THR A 309 14.16 14.65 24.80
C THR A 309 13.94 13.20 25.17
N LYS A 310 12.76 12.87 25.71
CA LYS A 310 12.39 11.50 26.09
C LYS A 310 12.18 10.58 24.89
N GLU A 311 11.64 11.11 23.79
CA GLU A 311 11.46 10.32 22.55
C GLU A 311 12.74 10.31 21.71
N TYR A 312 13.52 11.38 21.81
CA TYR A 312 14.69 11.55 20.98
C TYR A 312 15.92 10.76 21.49
N ASP A 313 15.89 10.17 22.68
CA ASP A 313 17.04 9.46 23.23
C ASP A 313 17.53 8.34 22.26
N GLY A 314 18.75 8.54 21.79
CA GLY A 314 19.39 7.67 20.80
C GLY A 314 18.89 7.80 19.37
N GLY A 315 18.13 8.84 19.05
CA GLY A 315 17.68 9.18 17.71
C GLY A 315 18.73 9.81 16.82
N ILE A 316 18.30 10.21 15.64
CA ILE A 316 19.14 10.84 14.62
C ILE A 316 18.69 12.28 14.44
N ARG A 317 19.67 13.16 14.29
CA ARG A 317 19.47 14.59 14.00
C ARG A 317 20.02 14.91 12.62
N VAL A 318 19.18 15.52 11.78
CA VAL A 318 19.59 16.07 10.47
C VAL A 318 19.53 17.59 10.56
N LYS A 319 20.69 18.24 10.52
CA LYS A 319 20.82 19.70 10.57
C LYS A 319 20.82 20.28 9.17
N ILE A 320 19.90 21.21 8.92
CA ILE A 320 19.68 21.87 7.64
C ILE A 320 19.51 23.36 7.93
N ASN A 321 20.49 24.21 7.55
CA ASN A 321 20.48 25.62 7.90
C ASN A 321 20.25 25.80 9.44
N ASP A 322 19.25 26.58 9.81
CA ASP A 322 18.86 26.89 11.19
C ASP A 322 17.80 25.89 11.74
N TYR A 323 17.58 24.76 11.06
CA TYR A 323 16.58 23.77 11.42
C TYR A 323 17.20 22.42 11.69
N GLU A 324 16.59 21.69 12.61
CA GLU A 324 16.96 20.32 12.93
C GLU A 324 15.75 19.40 12.70
N TYR A 325 15.88 18.44 11.79
CA TYR A 325 14.89 17.35 11.66
C TYR A 325 15.31 16.20 12.57
N LEU A 326 14.39 15.80 13.43
CA LEU A 326 14.63 14.76 14.43
C LEU A 326 13.90 13.47 14.09
N ILE A 327 14.66 12.39 13.99
CA ILE A 327 14.17 11.04 13.89
C ILE A 327 14.33 10.41 15.28
N PRO A 328 13.24 10.00 15.97
CA PRO A 328 13.32 9.42 17.30
C PRO A 328 14.18 8.18 17.36
N GLY A 329 14.74 7.90 18.55
CA GLY A 329 15.42 6.66 18.83
C GLY A 329 14.47 5.47 18.82
N LYS A 330 15.03 4.27 18.72
CA LYS A 330 14.23 3.03 18.82
C LYS A 330 13.66 2.89 20.23
N VAL A 331 12.33 2.83 20.34
CA VAL A 331 11.64 2.35 21.55
C VAL A 331 11.30 0.88 21.31
N GLY A 332 12.14 -0.02 21.82
CA GLY A 332 12.02 -1.45 21.54
C GLY A 332 12.50 -1.82 20.12
N THR A 333 11.76 -2.69 19.43
CA THR A 333 12.09 -3.17 18.06
C THR A 333 11.46 -2.33 16.95
N VAL A 334 10.68 -1.30 17.27
CA VAL A 334 9.93 -0.51 16.29
C VAL A 334 10.29 0.98 16.45
N ASN A 335 10.60 1.64 15.34
CA ASN A 335 10.69 3.10 15.28
C ASN A 335 9.26 3.68 15.39
N ILE A 336 8.73 3.75 16.60
CA ILE A 336 7.45 4.39 16.89
C ILE A 336 7.77 5.74 17.53
N GLY A 337 7.64 6.79 16.76
CA GLY A 337 7.79 8.15 17.28
C GLY A 337 7.46 9.15 16.21
N ASN A 338 6.98 10.29 16.65
CA ASN A 338 6.74 11.41 15.77
C ASN A 338 8.07 11.97 15.27
N ARG A 339 8.08 12.54 14.06
CA ARG A 339 9.24 13.29 13.55
C ARG A 339 9.00 14.75 13.86
N TYR A 340 10.07 15.43 14.21
CA TYR A 340 9.99 16.82 14.63
C TYR A 340 10.95 17.69 13.81
N ILE A 341 10.56 18.93 13.61
CA ILE A 341 11.48 20.00 13.18
C ILE A 341 11.60 20.99 14.32
N ILE A 342 12.84 21.33 14.66
CA ILE A 342 13.17 22.36 15.63
C ILE A 342 13.84 23.50 14.89
N SER A 343 13.34 24.73 15.06
CA SER A 343 13.98 25.96 14.58
C SER A 343 15.10 26.43 15.53
N GLU A 344 15.94 27.35 15.07
CA GLU A 344 16.95 28.03 15.91
C GLU A 344 16.32 28.63 17.17
N ASN A 345 15.12 29.18 17.08
CA ASN A 345 14.38 29.75 18.20
C ASN A 345 13.75 28.68 19.13
N LYS A 346 14.06 27.39 18.91
CA LYS A 346 13.53 26.25 19.65
C LYS A 346 12.01 26.02 19.52
N GLU A 347 11.40 26.57 18.50
CA GLU A 347 10.05 26.22 18.12
C GLU A 347 10.02 24.80 17.55
N ILE A 348 9.08 23.99 18.04
CA ILE A 348 8.96 22.57 17.67
C ILE A 348 7.70 22.37 16.84
N SER A 349 7.84 21.70 15.71
CA SER A 349 6.72 21.28 14.86
C SER A 349 6.77 19.78 14.60
N LEU A 350 5.62 19.12 14.57
CA LEU A 350 5.51 17.80 13.99
C LEU A 350 5.76 17.89 12.49
N CYS A 351 6.50 16.93 11.97
CA CYS A 351 6.80 16.84 10.54
C CYS A 351 6.36 15.51 9.97
N PHE A 352 5.55 15.58 8.93
CA PHE A 352 5.14 14.43 8.13
C PHE A 352 5.73 14.60 6.72
N PRO A 353 6.94 14.07 6.47
CA PRO A 353 7.59 14.24 5.18
C PRO A 353 6.80 13.53 4.08
N LEU A 354 6.89 14.06 2.86
CA LEU A 354 6.23 13.48 1.68
C LEU A 354 6.58 12.00 1.49
N ILE A 355 7.84 11.67 1.74
CA ILE A 355 8.38 10.32 1.74
C ILE A 355 9.24 10.17 3.00
N SER A 356 9.14 9.04 3.69
CA SER A 356 10.01 8.79 4.84
C SER A 356 11.48 8.74 4.41
N ILE A 357 12.30 9.56 5.06
CA ILE A 357 13.76 9.61 4.82
C ILE A 357 14.55 8.80 5.86
N ASP A 358 13.89 8.20 6.83
CA ASP A 358 14.51 7.56 7.99
C ASP A 358 15.50 6.46 7.61
N ASN A 359 15.07 5.56 6.73
CA ASN A 359 15.92 4.45 6.29
C ASN A 359 17.13 4.98 5.51
N TYR A 360 16.92 5.93 4.63
CA TYR A 360 18.00 6.53 3.85
C TYR A 360 19.05 7.21 4.73
N VAL A 361 18.60 7.98 5.72
CA VAL A 361 19.49 8.64 6.70
C VAL A 361 20.25 7.60 7.55
N ASN A 362 19.60 6.52 7.97
CA ASN A 362 20.26 5.42 8.67
C ASN A 362 21.34 4.74 7.82
N GLU A 363 21.08 4.51 6.52
CA GLU A 363 22.07 3.95 5.58
C GLU A 363 23.29 4.85 5.46
N LEU A 364 23.11 6.17 5.34
CA LEU A 364 24.21 7.13 5.25
C LEU A 364 25.10 7.11 6.51
N LEU A 365 24.52 6.89 7.68
CA LEU A 365 25.26 6.69 8.92
C LEU A 365 25.95 5.31 8.98
N GLY A 366 25.61 4.37 8.11
CA GLY A 366 26.07 2.99 8.13
C GLY A 366 25.39 2.14 9.21
N ASN A 367 24.24 2.57 9.69
CA ASN A 367 23.43 1.82 10.63
C ASN A 367 22.78 0.65 9.90
N LYS A 368 22.76 -0.53 10.51
CA LYS A 368 21.99 -1.66 9.96
C LYS A 368 20.50 -1.34 10.11
N ILE A 369 19.79 -1.35 8.99
CA ILE A 369 18.34 -1.33 8.98
C ILE A 369 17.90 -2.74 9.37
N GLU A 370 17.36 -2.91 10.58
CA GLU A 370 16.63 -4.14 10.90
C GLU A 370 15.29 -4.03 10.18
N GLU A 371 15.06 -4.91 9.21
CA GLU A 371 13.74 -5.05 8.63
C GLU A 371 12.72 -5.31 9.75
N PRO A 372 11.54 -4.67 9.74
CA PRO A 372 10.53 -4.88 10.75
C PRO A 372 10.12 -6.37 10.73
N THR A 373 10.55 -7.10 11.75
CA THR A 373 10.09 -8.47 11.98
C THR A 373 8.71 -8.40 12.63
N GLY A 374 7.66 -8.50 11.80
CA GLY A 374 6.29 -8.68 12.27
C GLY A 374 5.43 -7.42 12.22
N THR A 375 4.29 -7.59 11.63
CA THR A 375 3.20 -6.61 11.55
C THR A 375 2.61 -6.41 12.95
N THR A 376 2.93 -5.29 13.59
CA THR A 376 2.19 -4.89 14.80
C THR A 376 0.90 -4.22 14.34
N ILE A 377 -0.20 -4.94 14.48
CA ILE A 377 -1.55 -4.40 14.28
C ILE A 377 -1.78 -3.36 15.37
N ILE A 378 -1.76 -2.08 15.00
CA ILE A 378 -2.22 -1.02 15.89
C ILE A 378 -3.75 -1.07 15.87
N ALA A 379 -4.35 -1.58 16.97
CA ALA A 379 -5.78 -1.44 17.19
C ALA A 379 -6.10 0.06 17.34
N VAL A 380 -6.84 0.60 16.40
CA VAL A 380 -7.43 1.94 16.54
C VAL A 380 -8.49 1.85 17.62
N PRO A 381 -8.43 2.64 18.71
CA PRO A 381 -9.52 2.69 19.68
C PRO A 381 -10.77 3.26 18.98
N GLN A 382 -11.91 2.60 19.23
CA GLN A 382 -13.23 3.04 18.80
C GLN A 382 -13.65 4.34 19.50
#